data_873d66ed57449d516517e224a143e252
#
_entry.id   873d66ed57449d516517e224a143e252
#
_cell.length_a   1.000
_cell.length_b   1.000
_cell.length_c   1.000
_cell.angle_alpha   90.00
_cell.angle_beta   90.00
_cell.angle_gamma   90.00
#
_symmetry.space_group_name_H-M   'P 1'
#
loop_
_entity.id
_entity.type
_entity.pdbx_description
1 polymer ?
#
loop_
_entity_poly.entity_id
_entity_poly.type
_entity_poly.pdbx_seq_one_letter_code
_entity_poly.pdbx_strand_id
1 'polypeptide(L)'
;MAAAHHTRPPLTLPQAFLVALFISPLLSGCGGDSDGNGHDTSTGKVNALGISGLSYQTASQSGKTNAYGQFQYYPGETLSLRVGDLLIAEGVPAQEWVTPLEFSPDTRAQLATPSVDDEGLSTHTITEQQLITRIPVTNLVRFLIALNWTENVREGTGIEIRNRVIQQLNAALPNLTNPIDFTVSETEFNAGGNNPSPANQLLAAICFYPEGDELCEEPPTEDAINNAPERPENDEDWDPDVDYKQDLQAKRQRILEAIRSMEEVDAEDARRYLTRELNAITTIVGNRFYLDNYIARHSDADTSIKQVQIRRIGGSAELSDVEAITTRPQDVALHSYNWQTANVEYFVAGLAGGESEIVISFAPEKTYRWVRKTLRVVIID
;
A
#
# COMPACT_ATOMS: atom_id res chain seq x y z
N MET A 1 12.69 93.32 30.17
CA MET A 1 13.89 92.55 30.51
C MET A 1 13.50 91.61 31.64
N ALA A 2 13.06 90.46 31.39
CA ALA A 2 12.71 89.45 32.40
C ALA A 2 12.90 88.08 31.79
N ALA A 3 13.76 87.30 32.35
CA ALA A 3 14.04 85.91 31.94
C ALA A 3 12.97 85.00 32.51
N ALA A 4 12.39 84.18 31.67
CA ALA A 4 11.43 83.14 32.02
C ALA A 4 12.13 81.83 32.25
N HIS A 5 11.98 81.24 33.44
CA HIS A 5 12.39 79.92 33.80
C HIS A 5 11.36 78.90 33.24
N HIS A 6 11.82 77.99 32.35
CA HIS A 6 11.07 76.83 31.93
C HIS A 6 11.44 75.60 32.78
N THR A 7 10.49 75.18 33.63
CA THR A 7 10.52 73.88 34.31
C THR A 7 10.02 72.76 33.34
N ARG A 8 10.82 71.72 33.14
CA ARG A 8 10.45 70.49 32.39
C ARG A 8 9.71 69.51 33.32
N PRO A 9 8.61 68.89 32.87
CA PRO A 9 8.01 67.71 33.53
C PRO A 9 8.78 66.46 33.31
N PRO A 10 8.65 65.37 34.12
CA PRO A 10 9.40 64.15 34.04
C PRO A 10 8.86 63.23 32.95
N LEU A 11 9.81 62.58 32.20
CA LEU A 11 9.54 61.54 31.22
C LEU A 11 9.08 60.24 31.91
N THR A 12 7.89 59.78 31.58
CA THR A 12 7.43 58.43 31.85
C THR A 12 7.93 57.52 30.76
N LEU A 13 8.69 56.49 31.14
CA LEU A 13 9.11 55.36 30.21
C LEU A 13 7.90 54.52 29.84
N PRO A 14 7.76 54.14 28.57
CA PRO A 14 6.84 53.08 28.19
C PRO A 14 7.47 51.71 28.49
N GLN A 15 6.68 50.83 29.10
CA GLN A 15 6.98 49.41 29.30
C GLN A 15 7.24 48.73 27.96
N ALA A 16 8.46 48.22 27.79
CA ALA A 16 8.82 47.37 26.69
C ALA A 16 8.20 45.98 26.88
N PHE A 17 7.29 45.60 25.98
CA PHE A 17 6.83 44.21 25.82
C PHE A 17 7.99 43.36 25.30
N LEU A 18 8.49 42.48 26.14
CA LEU A 18 9.44 41.43 25.76
C LEU A 18 8.66 40.34 24.98
N VAL A 19 8.77 40.35 23.66
CA VAL A 19 8.38 39.23 22.83
C VAL A 19 9.51 38.20 22.94
N ALA A 20 9.27 37.15 23.71
CA ALA A 20 10.16 36.01 23.78
C ALA A 20 9.99 35.19 22.49
N LEU A 21 10.95 35.32 21.57
CA LEU A 21 11.12 34.45 20.42
C LEU A 21 11.61 33.09 20.92
N PHE A 22 10.74 32.10 20.99
CA PHE A 22 11.15 30.70 21.16
C PHE A 22 11.79 30.19 19.87
N ILE A 23 13.09 30.29 19.81
CA ILE A 23 13.90 29.54 18.83
C ILE A 23 14.06 28.14 19.41
N SER A 24 13.31 27.18 18.86
CA SER A 24 13.52 25.75 19.12
C SER A 24 14.79 25.30 18.39
N PRO A 25 15.81 24.82 19.08
CA PRO A 25 16.94 24.16 18.41
C PRO A 25 16.51 22.80 17.88
N LEU A 26 16.62 22.58 16.59
CA LEU A 26 16.68 21.27 15.98
C LEU A 26 17.94 20.56 16.48
N LEU A 27 17.82 19.78 17.53
CA LEU A 27 18.86 18.86 17.97
C LEU A 27 18.74 17.57 17.17
N SER A 28 19.58 17.45 16.14
CA SER A 28 19.98 16.17 15.58
C SER A 28 20.82 15.44 16.65
N GLY A 29 20.20 14.57 17.42
CA GLY A 29 20.87 13.70 18.38
C GLY A 29 21.12 12.35 17.74
N CYS A 30 22.36 12.10 17.29
CA CYS A 30 22.92 10.76 17.19
C CYS A 30 23.40 10.29 18.56
N GLY A 31 22.99 9.07 18.92
CA GLY A 31 23.73 8.18 19.83
C GLY A 31 23.61 8.46 21.31
N GLY A 32 23.11 7.48 22.03
CA GLY A 32 23.24 7.40 23.48
C GLY A 32 22.39 6.24 23.99
N ASP A 33 23.03 5.15 24.36
CA ASP A 33 22.46 4.08 25.17
C ASP A 33 21.76 4.68 26.38
N SER A 34 20.49 4.38 26.56
CA SER A 34 19.83 4.49 27.84
C SER A 34 18.86 3.33 27.99
N ASP A 35 19.19 2.47 28.94
CA ASP A 35 18.34 1.45 29.54
C ASP A 35 17.01 2.09 29.97
N GLY A 36 15.99 1.90 29.15
CA GLY A 36 14.62 2.30 29.44
C GLY A 36 13.69 1.43 28.60
N ASN A 37 12.80 0.70 29.23
CA ASN A 37 11.73 -0.09 28.65
C ASN A 37 10.76 0.76 27.79
N GLY A 38 11.27 1.48 26.82
CA GLY A 38 10.51 2.10 25.75
C GLY A 38 10.45 1.13 24.58
N HIS A 39 9.32 0.50 24.38
CA HIS A 39 9.09 -0.21 23.12
C HIS A 39 9.19 0.82 22.00
N ASP A 40 10.24 0.72 21.18
CA ASP A 40 10.38 1.57 20.00
C ASP A 40 9.21 1.31 19.05
N THR A 41 8.66 2.39 18.49
CA THR A 41 7.62 2.28 17.46
C THR A 41 8.16 1.55 16.25
N SER A 42 7.38 0.60 15.74
CA SER A 42 7.67 -0.09 14.48
C SER A 42 7.05 0.68 13.31
N THR A 43 7.66 0.56 12.15
CA THR A 43 7.13 1.11 10.91
C THR A 43 6.50 0.01 10.08
N GLY A 44 5.22 0.15 9.78
CA GLY A 44 4.50 -0.68 8.82
C GLY A 44 4.31 0.03 7.48
N LYS A 45 3.92 -0.72 6.46
CA LYS A 45 3.71 -0.21 5.11
C LYS A 45 2.48 -0.85 4.47
N VAL A 46 1.66 -0.04 3.82
CA VAL A 46 0.50 -0.51 3.04
C VAL A 46 0.97 -0.72 1.60
N ASN A 47 1.00 -1.96 1.14
CA ASN A 47 1.56 -2.44 -0.13
C ASN A 47 3.08 -2.24 -0.29
N ALA A 48 3.69 -2.89 -1.29
CA ALA A 48 5.12 -2.82 -1.56
C ALA A 48 5.58 -1.43 -2.02
N LEU A 49 4.85 -0.82 -2.96
CA LEU A 49 5.14 0.51 -3.47
C LEU A 49 4.47 1.62 -2.66
N GLY A 50 3.48 1.26 -1.85
CA GLY A 50 2.80 2.15 -0.94
C GLY A 50 1.49 2.71 -1.45
N ILE A 51 0.58 2.96 -0.50
CA ILE A 51 -0.62 3.77 -0.70
C ILE A 51 -0.48 4.98 0.22
N SER A 52 -0.24 6.15 -0.35
CA SER A 52 -0.09 7.42 0.40
C SER A 52 -1.43 8.13 0.58
N GLY A 53 -1.53 8.90 1.68
CA GLY A 53 -2.71 9.72 1.98
C GLY A 53 -3.81 9.00 2.76
N LEU A 54 -3.65 7.70 3.06
CA LEU A 54 -4.58 7.00 3.97
C LEU A 54 -4.43 7.54 5.39
N SER A 55 -5.54 7.88 6.04
CA SER A 55 -5.55 8.10 7.48
C SER A 55 -5.46 6.75 8.18
N TYR A 56 -4.55 6.62 9.14
CA TYR A 56 -4.39 5.43 9.95
C TYR A 56 -4.56 5.73 11.44
N GLN A 57 -5.05 4.75 12.16
CA GLN A 57 -5.18 4.80 13.61
C GLN A 57 -4.91 3.42 14.20
N THR A 58 -4.03 3.37 15.21
CA THR A 58 -3.84 2.26 16.12
C THR A 58 -4.29 2.67 17.53
N ALA A 59 -4.09 1.83 18.52
CA ALA A 59 -4.40 2.18 19.92
C ALA A 59 -3.55 3.37 20.42
N SER A 60 -2.32 3.52 19.93
CA SER A 60 -1.36 4.52 20.42
C SER A 60 -0.89 5.51 19.35
N GLN A 61 -1.05 5.21 18.08
CA GLN A 61 -0.53 6.01 16.96
C GLN A 61 -1.65 6.40 16.00
N SER A 62 -1.53 7.59 15.43
CA SER A 62 -2.45 8.06 14.39
C SER A 62 -1.73 9.01 13.44
N GLY A 63 -2.18 9.07 12.21
CA GLY A 63 -1.61 9.97 11.21
C GLY A 63 -2.10 9.66 9.81
N LYS A 64 -1.31 10.07 8.81
CA LYS A 64 -1.49 9.72 7.40
C LYS A 64 -0.30 8.92 6.91
N THR A 65 -0.56 7.95 6.04
CA THR A 65 0.51 7.23 5.35
C THR A 65 1.30 8.23 4.48
N ASN A 66 2.63 8.14 4.57
CA ASN A 66 3.54 9.02 3.81
C ASN A 66 3.63 8.60 2.33
N ALA A 67 4.50 9.26 1.55
CA ALA A 67 4.72 8.95 0.12
C ALA A 67 5.10 7.49 -0.17
N TYR A 68 5.58 6.76 0.83
CA TYR A 68 5.94 5.35 0.73
C TYR A 68 4.85 4.41 1.30
N GLY A 69 3.70 4.94 1.70
CA GLY A 69 2.62 4.16 2.32
C GLY A 69 2.91 3.74 3.77
N GLN A 70 3.86 4.38 4.46
CA GLN A 70 4.29 4.00 5.80
C GLN A 70 3.40 4.57 6.89
N PHE A 71 3.21 3.78 7.96
CA PHE A 71 2.53 4.13 9.21
C PHE A 71 3.34 3.66 10.42
N GLN A 72 3.06 4.19 11.60
CA GLN A 72 3.71 3.84 12.85
C GLN A 72 2.78 3.01 13.73
N TYR A 73 3.32 2.03 14.46
CA TYR A 73 2.55 1.18 15.36
C TYR A 73 3.44 0.55 16.44
N TYR A 74 2.85 0.03 17.51
CA TYR A 74 3.51 -0.89 18.42
C TYR A 74 3.10 -2.35 18.13
N PRO A 75 4.02 -3.31 18.26
CA PRO A 75 3.70 -4.72 18.05
C PRO A 75 2.52 -5.18 18.91
N GLY A 76 1.55 -5.88 18.28
CA GLY A 76 0.33 -6.36 18.92
C GLY A 76 -0.87 -5.42 18.80
N GLU A 77 -0.70 -4.21 18.28
CA GLU A 77 -1.83 -3.31 18.00
C GLU A 77 -2.60 -3.72 16.75
N THR A 78 -3.83 -3.21 16.63
CA THR A 78 -4.63 -3.28 15.41
C THR A 78 -4.68 -1.92 14.74
N LEU A 79 -4.84 -1.94 13.42
CA LEU A 79 -4.85 -0.79 12.54
C LEU A 79 -6.25 -0.59 11.95
N SER A 80 -6.73 0.64 11.95
CA SER A 80 -7.86 1.11 11.13
C SER A 80 -7.32 2.02 10.04
N LEU A 81 -7.86 1.88 8.82
CA LEU A 81 -7.48 2.68 7.66
C LEU A 81 -8.71 3.37 7.06
N ARG A 82 -8.52 4.63 6.66
CA ARG A 82 -9.55 5.46 6.04
C ARG A 82 -9.00 6.24 4.85
N VAL A 83 -9.88 6.54 3.89
CA VAL A 83 -9.66 7.62 2.93
C VAL A 83 -10.53 8.79 3.38
N GLY A 84 -9.92 9.82 3.96
CA GLY A 84 -10.69 10.85 4.66
C GLY A 84 -11.58 10.25 5.74
N ASP A 85 -12.91 10.47 5.64
CA ASP A 85 -13.90 9.93 6.56
C ASP A 85 -14.43 8.54 6.16
N LEU A 86 -14.10 8.06 4.98
CA LEU A 86 -14.50 6.73 4.50
C LEU A 86 -13.65 5.64 5.13
N LEU A 87 -14.25 4.78 5.95
CA LEU A 87 -13.60 3.59 6.52
C LEU A 87 -13.39 2.54 5.43
N ILE A 88 -12.14 2.07 5.25
CA ILE A 88 -11.78 1.02 4.27
C ILE A 88 -11.29 -0.27 4.93
N ALA A 89 -10.78 -0.20 6.16
CA ALA A 89 -10.34 -1.36 6.92
C ALA A 89 -10.39 -1.07 8.42
N GLU A 90 -10.74 -2.08 9.22
CA GLU A 90 -10.78 -2.00 10.67
C GLU A 90 -10.29 -3.30 11.32
N GLY A 91 -9.61 -3.16 12.47
CA GLY A 91 -9.13 -4.31 13.24
C GLY A 91 -8.09 -5.14 12.50
N VAL A 92 -7.33 -4.54 11.57
CA VAL A 92 -6.24 -5.21 10.86
C VAL A 92 -5.04 -5.33 11.82
N PRO A 93 -4.43 -6.51 12.02
CA PRO A 93 -3.20 -6.62 12.79
C PRO A 93 -2.13 -5.67 12.22
N ALA A 94 -1.61 -4.77 13.06
CA ALA A 94 -0.56 -3.86 12.66
C ALA A 94 0.76 -4.64 12.54
N GLN A 95 1.36 -4.63 11.36
CA GLN A 95 2.54 -5.39 11.02
C GLN A 95 3.38 -4.68 9.96
N GLU A 96 4.56 -5.21 9.66
CA GLU A 96 5.48 -4.59 8.71
C GLU A 96 4.86 -4.38 7.32
N TRP A 97 4.08 -5.34 6.84
CA TRP A 97 3.39 -5.30 5.56
C TRP A 97 1.91 -5.56 5.74
N VAL A 98 1.09 -4.64 5.29
CA VAL A 98 -0.37 -4.76 5.25
C VAL A 98 -0.85 -4.55 3.83
N THR A 99 -1.74 -5.39 3.35
CA THR A 99 -2.27 -5.33 1.98
C THR A 99 -3.80 -5.35 1.98
N PRO A 100 -4.48 -4.96 0.90
CA PRO A 100 -5.93 -5.07 0.78
C PRO A 100 -6.49 -6.46 1.05
N LEU A 101 -5.69 -7.53 0.92
CA LEU A 101 -6.11 -8.89 1.31
C LEU A 101 -6.36 -9.01 2.81
N GLU A 102 -5.71 -8.19 3.63
CA GLU A 102 -5.81 -8.25 5.09
C GLU A 102 -6.87 -7.29 5.65
N PHE A 103 -7.53 -6.50 4.81
CA PHE A 103 -8.52 -5.51 5.25
C PHE A 103 -9.82 -6.15 5.76
N SER A 104 -10.18 -7.32 5.25
CA SER A 104 -11.36 -8.06 5.73
C SER A 104 -10.98 -9.19 6.70
N PRO A 105 -11.76 -9.42 7.78
CA PRO A 105 -11.55 -10.57 8.67
C PRO A 105 -11.60 -11.92 7.95
N ASP A 106 -12.49 -12.07 6.97
CA ASP A 106 -12.68 -13.33 6.22
C ASP A 106 -11.46 -13.68 5.39
N THR A 107 -10.85 -12.68 4.72
CA THR A 107 -9.64 -12.90 3.93
C THR A 107 -8.43 -13.17 4.83
N ARG A 108 -8.31 -12.47 5.97
CA ARG A 108 -7.26 -12.74 6.97
C ARG A 108 -7.31 -14.17 7.50
N ALA A 109 -8.51 -14.68 7.81
CA ALA A 109 -8.66 -16.05 8.29
C ALA A 109 -8.17 -17.09 7.27
N GLN A 110 -8.35 -16.82 5.97
CA GLN A 110 -7.89 -17.71 4.91
C GLN A 110 -6.37 -17.59 4.71
N LEU A 111 -5.78 -16.39 4.79
CA LEU A 111 -4.34 -16.20 4.71
C LEU A 111 -3.59 -16.88 5.87
N ALA A 112 -4.23 -17.03 7.03
CA ALA A 112 -3.64 -17.69 8.19
C ALA A 112 -3.46 -19.21 8.00
N THR A 113 -4.10 -19.80 6.98
CA THR A 113 -3.97 -21.22 6.66
C THR A 113 -3.22 -21.36 5.33
N PRO A 114 -1.99 -21.88 5.32
CA PRO A 114 -1.25 -22.04 4.08
C PRO A 114 -1.94 -23.05 3.16
N SER A 115 -1.83 -22.82 1.86
CA SER A 115 -2.13 -23.82 0.85
C SER A 115 -0.93 -24.75 0.67
N VAL A 116 -1.18 -25.91 0.08
CA VAL A 116 -0.14 -26.87 -0.29
C VAL A 116 -0.01 -26.90 -1.81
N ASP A 117 1.19 -26.83 -2.33
CA ASP A 117 1.44 -26.90 -3.77
C ASP A 117 1.57 -28.33 -4.28
N ASP A 118 1.83 -28.48 -5.58
CA ASP A 118 1.94 -29.78 -6.26
C ASP A 118 3.13 -30.63 -5.77
N GLU A 119 4.11 -30.00 -5.12
CA GLU A 119 5.26 -30.68 -4.50
C GLU A 119 4.97 -31.13 -3.07
N GLY A 120 3.81 -30.77 -2.52
CA GLY A 120 3.38 -31.09 -1.16
C GLY A 120 3.95 -30.15 -0.08
N LEU A 121 4.46 -28.98 -0.48
CA LEU A 121 5.01 -27.97 0.41
C LEU A 121 4.01 -26.82 0.63
N SER A 122 4.02 -26.30 1.86
CA SER A 122 3.21 -25.15 2.23
C SER A 122 3.62 -23.88 1.47
N THR A 123 2.62 -23.12 1.05
CA THR A 123 2.77 -21.84 0.34
C THR A 123 1.60 -20.92 0.65
N HIS A 124 1.81 -19.61 0.56
CA HIS A 124 0.76 -18.59 0.63
C HIS A 124 0.24 -18.17 -0.75
N THR A 125 1.00 -18.43 -1.81
CA THR A 125 0.75 -17.86 -3.14
C THR A 125 -0.56 -18.32 -3.76
N ILE A 126 -0.95 -19.58 -3.56
CA ILE A 126 -2.21 -20.15 -4.07
C ILE A 126 -3.40 -19.43 -3.41
N THR A 127 -3.35 -19.27 -2.09
CA THR A 127 -4.41 -18.55 -1.34
C THR A 127 -4.48 -17.09 -1.77
N GLU A 128 -3.35 -16.40 -1.92
CA GLU A 128 -3.33 -15.01 -2.42
C GLU A 128 -3.98 -14.92 -3.81
N GLN A 129 -3.64 -15.81 -4.75
CA GLN A 129 -4.23 -15.84 -6.09
C GLN A 129 -5.74 -16.06 -6.09
N GLN A 130 -6.27 -16.85 -5.15
CA GLN A 130 -7.71 -17.02 -4.99
C GLN A 130 -8.37 -15.77 -4.41
N LEU A 131 -7.74 -15.15 -3.43
CA LEU A 131 -8.29 -13.99 -2.73
C LEU A 131 -8.32 -12.72 -3.58
N ILE A 132 -7.33 -12.50 -4.44
CA ILE A 132 -7.30 -11.34 -5.35
C ILE A 132 -8.47 -11.31 -6.34
N THR A 133 -9.12 -12.45 -6.59
CA THR A 133 -10.28 -12.54 -7.49
C THR A 133 -11.61 -12.30 -6.78
N ARG A 134 -11.62 -12.17 -5.45
CA ARG A 134 -12.85 -11.93 -4.71
C ARG A 134 -13.39 -10.54 -4.95
N ILE A 135 -14.70 -10.46 -5.18
CA ILE A 135 -15.40 -9.20 -5.48
C ILE A 135 -15.07 -8.09 -4.46
N PRO A 136 -15.15 -8.30 -3.13
CA PRO A 136 -14.85 -7.23 -2.18
C PRO A 136 -13.41 -6.70 -2.29
N VAL A 137 -12.44 -7.60 -2.51
CA VAL A 137 -11.03 -7.23 -2.68
C VAL A 137 -10.84 -6.46 -3.99
N THR A 138 -11.39 -7.00 -5.08
CA THR A 138 -11.29 -6.39 -6.41
C THR A 138 -11.92 -5.00 -6.43
N ASN A 139 -13.16 -4.84 -5.94
CA ASN A 139 -13.85 -3.56 -5.90
C ASN A 139 -13.12 -2.52 -5.03
N LEU A 140 -12.62 -2.93 -3.85
CA LEU A 140 -11.83 -2.05 -2.99
C LEU A 140 -10.54 -1.57 -3.69
N VAL A 141 -9.79 -2.48 -4.31
CA VAL A 141 -8.54 -2.14 -5.02
C VAL A 141 -8.82 -1.23 -6.22
N ARG A 142 -9.86 -1.52 -7.01
CA ARG A 142 -10.33 -0.65 -8.11
C ARG A 142 -10.65 0.75 -7.61
N PHE A 143 -11.38 0.85 -6.51
CA PHE A 143 -11.72 2.13 -5.91
C PHE A 143 -10.48 2.91 -5.46
N LEU A 144 -9.52 2.26 -4.80
CA LEU A 144 -8.26 2.90 -4.42
C LEU A 144 -7.44 3.37 -5.63
N ILE A 145 -7.41 2.59 -6.71
CA ILE A 145 -6.78 2.97 -7.98
C ILE A 145 -7.50 4.18 -8.60
N ALA A 146 -8.84 4.19 -8.62
CA ALA A 146 -9.63 5.30 -9.14
C ALA A 146 -9.41 6.62 -8.37
N LEU A 147 -9.08 6.54 -7.06
CA LEU A 147 -8.72 7.70 -6.23
C LEU A 147 -7.27 8.16 -6.42
N ASN A 148 -6.44 7.42 -7.16
CA ASN A 148 -5.07 7.85 -7.44
C ASN A 148 -5.05 9.19 -8.17
N TRP A 149 -4.12 10.08 -7.80
CA TRP A 149 -4.05 11.41 -8.42
C TRP A 149 -3.86 11.35 -9.94
N THR A 150 -3.01 10.47 -10.41
CA THR A 150 -2.87 10.21 -11.85
C THR A 150 -3.86 9.13 -12.28
N GLU A 151 -4.44 9.27 -13.47
CA GLU A 151 -5.44 8.36 -14.02
C GLU A 151 -5.00 6.89 -13.98
N ASN A 152 -3.75 6.64 -14.27
CA ASN A 152 -3.19 5.29 -14.27
C ASN A 152 -2.08 5.14 -13.21
N VAL A 153 -2.14 4.07 -12.42
CA VAL A 153 -1.02 3.66 -11.56
C VAL A 153 0.06 3.06 -12.45
N ARG A 154 1.12 3.85 -12.68
CA ARG A 154 2.24 3.41 -13.54
C ARG A 154 2.97 2.23 -12.91
N GLU A 155 3.58 1.41 -13.76
CA GLU A 155 4.49 0.38 -13.29
C GLU A 155 5.61 1.00 -12.44
N GLY A 156 5.87 0.42 -11.27
CA GLY A 156 6.87 0.93 -10.32
C GLY A 156 6.41 2.10 -9.44
N THR A 157 5.13 2.52 -9.51
CA THR A 157 4.57 3.56 -8.63
C THR A 157 3.50 2.99 -7.70
N GLY A 158 3.38 3.55 -6.49
CA GLY A 158 2.27 3.31 -5.58
C GLY A 158 1.04 4.17 -5.92
N ILE A 159 0.01 4.06 -5.09
CA ILE A 159 -1.20 4.90 -5.17
C ILE A 159 -0.95 6.19 -4.38
N GLU A 160 -1.22 7.35 -4.99
CA GLU A 160 -1.14 8.66 -4.35
C GLU A 160 -2.54 9.27 -4.22
N ILE A 161 -3.09 9.31 -3.01
CA ILE A 161 -4.37 9.98 -2.72
C ILE A 161 -4.06 11.35 -2.10
N ARG A 162 -4.20 12.41 -2.90
CA ARG A 162 -3.85 13.78 -2.49
C ARG A 162 -4.89 14.38 -1.52
N ASN A 163 -4.45 15.33 -0.72
CA ASN A 163 -5.32 16.03 0.23
C ASN A 163 -6.55 16.67 -0.46
N ARG A 164 -6.40 17.19 -1.69
CA ARG A 164 -7.51 17.74 -2.46
C ARG A 164 -8.59 16.69 -2.74
N VAL A 165 -8.18 15.48 -3.17
CA VAL A 165 -9.09 14.33 -3.37
C VAL A 165 -9.81 14.00 -2.08
N ILE A 166 -9.07 13.91 -0.96
CA ILE A 166 -9.63 13.60 0.37
C ILE A 166 -10.65 14.66 0.82
N GLN A 167 -10.36 15.96 0.62
CA GLN A 167 -11.27 17.04 0.99
C GLN A 167 -12.59 16.98 0.20
N GLN A 168 -12.51 16.77 -1.11
CA GLN A 168 -13.68 16.66 -1.98
C GLN A 168 -14.47 15.38 -1.69
N LEU A 169 -13.77 14.27 -1.42
CA LEU A 169 -14.37 13.02 -0.97
C LEU A 169 -15.18 13.23 0.31
N ASN A 170 -14.60 13.85 1.33
CA ASN A 170 -15.29 14.11 2.59
C ASN A 170 -16.53 15.03 2.41
N ALA A 171 -16.45 16.01 1.51
CA ALA A 171 -17.58 16.88 1.20
C ALA A 171 -18.71 16.12 0.46
N ALA A 172 -18.38 15.13 -0.34
CA ALA A 172 -19.35 14.36 -1.12
C ALA A 172 -20.00 13.21 -0.32
N LEU A 173 -19.27 12.59 0.63
CA LEU A 173 -19.76 11.43 1.39
C LEU A 173 -21.17 11.61 2.01
N PRO A 174 -21.52 12.75 2.65
CA PRO A 174 -22.84 12.96 3.24
C PRO A 174 -23.99 13.01 2.21
N ASN A 175 -23.67 13.25 0.94
CA ASN A 175 -24.62 13.41 -0.15
C ASN A 175 -24.87 12.12 -0.92
N LEU A 176 -24.15 11.03 -0.60
CA LEU A 176 -24.37 9.74 -1.24
C LEU A 176 -25.75 9.18 -0.92
N THR A 177 -26.39 8.58 -1.91
CA THR A 177 -27.71 7.93 -1.74
C THR A 177 -27.64 6.71 -0.81
N ASN A 178 -26.54 5.98 -0.84
CA ASN A 178 -26.23 4.84 0.02
C ASN A 178 -24.73 4.81 0.34
N PRO A 179 -24.32 4.13 1.42
CA PRO A 179 -22.89 3.88 1.67
C PRO A 179 -22.24 3.11 0.52
N ILE A 180 -20.93 3.30 0.32
CA ILE A 180 -20.16 2.50 -0.64
C ILE A 180 -20.07 1.07 -0.10
N ASP A 181 -20.55 0.11 -0.89
CA ASP A 181 -20.50 -1.32 -0.58
C ASP A 181 -19.58 -2.03 -1.60
N PHE A 182 -18.44 -2.51 -1.11
CA PHE A 182 -17.48 -3.26 -1.92
C PHE A 182 -17.89 -4.69 -2.19
N THR A 183 -18.99 -5.19 -1.57
CA THR A 183 -19.43 -6.59 -1.70
C THR A 183 -20.39 -6.82 -2.85
N VAL A 184 -20.94 -5.75 -3.44
CA VAL A 184 -21.85 -5.82 -4.58
C VAL A 184 -21.17 -6.34 -5.84
N SER A 185 -21.96 -6.81 -6.81
CA SER A 185 -21.44 -7.28 -8.10
C SER A 185 -20.65 -6.18 -8.83
N GLU A 186 -19.75 -6.57 -9.72
CA GLU A 186 -19.00 -5.62 -10.54
C GLU A 186 -19.92 -4.71 -11.37
N THR A 187 -20.99 -5.27 -11.94
CA THR A 187 -21.98 -4.49 -12.71
C THR A 187 -22.66 -3.43 -11.85
N GLU A 188 -23.01 -3.77 -10.60
CA GLU A 188 -23.64 -2.83 -9.67
C GLU A 188 -22.64 -1.79 -9.17
N PHE A 189 -21.39 -2.19 -8.90
CA PHE A 189 -20.33 -1.27 -8.50
C PHE A 189 -19.94 -0.27 -9.60
N ASN A 190 -20.06 -0.67 -10.87
CA ASN A 190 -19.79 0.17 -12.05
C ASN A 190 -21.00 0.97 -12.52
N ALA A 191 -22.20 0.77 -11.97
CA ALA A 191 -23.41 1.42 -12.46
C ALA A 191 -23.20 2.93 -12.62
N GLY A 192 -23.51 3.44 -13.80
CA GLY A 192 -23.37 4.85 -14.20
C GLY A 192 -24.69 5.41 -14.73
N GLY A 193 -24.61 6.47 -15.54
CA GLY A 193 -25.76 7.11 -16.19
C GLY A 193 -26.76 7.71 -15.21
N ASN A 194 -28.06 7.40 -15.37
CA ASN A 194 -29.14 8.02 -14.58
C ASN A 194 -29.25 7.49 -13.14
N ASN A 195 -28.60 6.38 -12.83
CA ASN A 195 -28.60 5.79 -11.48
C ASN A 195 -27.19 5.29 -11.11
N PRO A 196 -26.25 6.22 -10.92
CA PRO A 196 -24.87 5.86 -10.66
C PRO A 196 -24.71 5.16 -9.29
N SER A 197 -23.79 4.21 -9.22
CA SER A 197 -23.38 3.59 -7.95
C SER A 197 -22.84 4.64 -6.97
N PRO A 198 -22.87 4.38 -5.64
CA PRO A 198 -22.27 5.29 -4.67
C PRO A 198 -20.79 5.58 -4.94
N ALA A 199 -20.03 4.61 -5.47
CA ALA A 199 -18.64 4.81 -5.89
C ALA A 199 -18.54 5.81 -7.05
N ASN A 200 -19.37 5.69 -8.08
CA ASN A 200 -19.43 6.63 -9.20
C ASN A 200 -19.97 8.01 -8.79
N GLN A 201 -20.96 8.07 -7.89
CA GLN A 201 -21.42 9.36 -7.33
C GLN A 201 -20.26 10.09 -6.63
N LEU A 202 -19.43 9.36 -5.88
CA LEU A 202 -18.29 9.94 -5.20
C LEU A 202 -17.22 10.41 -6.21
N LEU A 203 -16.84 9.58 -7.18
CA LEU A 203 -15.84 9.94 -8.19
C LEU A 203 -16.27 11.17 -9.01
N ALA A 204 -17.55 11.27 -9.38
CA ALA A 204 -18.09 12.41 -10.10
C ALA A 204 -18.04 13.73 -9.31
N ALA A 205 -17.95 13.67 -7.98
CA ALA A 205 -17.82 14.84 -7.12
C ALA A 205 -16.35 15.25 -6.87
N ILE A 206 -15.37 14.53 -7.43
CA ILE A 206 -13.95 14.77 -7.22
C ILE A 206 -13.31 15.23 -8.52
N CYS A 207 -12.65 16.39 -8.48
CA CYS A 207 -11.80 16.85 -9.58
C CYS A 207 -10.33 16.46 -9.35
N PHE A 208 -9.77 15.71 -10.27
CA PHE A 208 -8.38 15.22 -10.23
C PHE A 208 -7.39 16.14 -10.97
N TYR A 209 -7.76 17.39 -11.20
CA TYR A 209 -6.93 18.41 -11.85
C TYR A 209 -6.51 19.48 -10.83
N PRO A 210 -5.49 20.30 -11.15
CA PRO A 210 -5.08 21.42 -10.29
C PRO A 210 -6.22 22.39 -9.98
N GLU A 211 -6.08 23.13 -8.89
CA GLU A 211 -7.04 24.17 -8.53
C GLU A 211 -7.03 25.28 -9.60
N GLY A 212 -8.24 25.68 -10.04
CA GLY A 212 -8.41 26.67 -11.10
C GLY A 212 -8.34 26.11 -12.51
N ASP A 213 -8.21 24.79 -12.68
CA ASP A 213 -8.32 24.15 -13.99
C ASP A 213 -9.77 24.17 -14.49
N GLU A 214 -9.97 24.44 -15.78
CA GLU A 214 -11.30 24.47 -16.44
C GLU A 214 -12.07 23.18 -16.21
N LEU A 215 -11.37 22.02 -16.16
CA LEU A 215 -11.97 20.72 -15.97
C LEU A 215 -12.54 20.49 -14.55
N CYS A 216 -12.29 21.43 -13.63
CA CYS A 216 -12.86 21.45 -12.27
C CYS A 216 -14.06 22.37 -12.15
N GLU A 217 -14.44 23.08 -13.20
CA GLU A 217 -15.59 23.97 -13.19
C GLU A 217 -16.92 23.20 -13.32
N GLU A 218 -18.01 23.83 -12.93
CA GLU A 218 -19.34 23.28 -13.23
C GLU A 218 -19.58 23.30 -14.74
N PRO A 219 -20.04 22.19 -15.35
CA PRO A 219 -20.29 22.16 -16.77
C PRO A 219 -21.43 23.14 -17.13
N PRO A 220 -21.29 23.93 -18.21
CA PRO A 220 -22.34 24.81 -18.67
C PRO A 220 -23.70 24.10 -18.76
N THR A 221 -24.75 24.73 -18.26
CA THR A 221 -26.10 24.15 -18.31
C THR A 221 -26.64 24.15 -19.73
N GLU A 222 -27.62 23.28 -20.03
CA GLU A 222 -28.27 23.25 -21.32
C GLU A 222 -29.00 24.59 -21.62
N ASP A 223 -29.53 25.23 -20.59
CA ASP A 223 -30.16 26.55 -20.74
C ASP A 223 -29.14 27.63 -21.10
N ALA A 224 -27.94 27.61 -20.45
CA ALA A 224 -26.86 28.55 -20.80
C ALA A 224 -26.43 28.36 -22.27
N ILE A 225 -26.26 27.11 -22.71
CA ILE A 225 -25.89 26.75 -24.08
C ILE A 225 -26.98 27.19 -25.08
N ASN A 226 -28.24 26.94 -24.77
CA ASN A 226 -29.34 27.27 -25.67
C ASN A 226 -29.57 28.77 -25.81
N ASN A 227 -29.26 29.56 -24.79
CA ASN A 227 -29.39 31.02 -24.79
C ASN A 227 -28.16 31.75 -25.36
N ALA A 228 -27.04 31.06 -25.53
CA ALA A 228 -25.81 31.64 -26.10
C ALA A 228 -25.98 31.89 -27.63
N PRO A 229 -25.33 32.95 -28.16
CA PRO A 229 -25.32 33.19 -29.58
C PRO A 229 -24.58 32.10 -30.34
N GLU A 230 -24.95 31.84 -31.57
CA GLU A 230 -24.19 30.97 -32.46
C GLU A 230 -22.92 31.66 -32.93
N ARG A 231 -21.81 30.91 -33.08
CA ARG A 231 -20.55 31.46 -33.60
C ARG A 231 -20.78 31.98 -35.03
N PRO A 232 -20.29 33.22 -35.38
CA PRO A 232 -20.35 33.74 -36.73
C PRO A 232 -19.66 32.81 -37.74
N GLU A 233 -20.19 32.79 -38.98
CA GLU A 233 -19.55 32.02 -40.08
C GLU A 233 -18.20 32.60 -40.51
N ASN A 234 -18.02 33.92 -40.36
CA ASN A 234 -16.79 34.61 -40.72
C ASN A 234 -15.94 34.84 -39.47
N ASP A 235 -14.68 34.45 -39.50
CA ASP A 235 -13.73 34.63 -38.39
C ASP A 235 -13.51 36.13 -38.07
N GLU A 236 -13.72 37.05 -39.02
CA GLU A 236 -13.59 38.50 -38.80
C GLU A 236 -14.70 39.07 -37.87
N ASP A 237 -15.83 38.40 -37.79
CA ASP A 237 -16.98 38.78 -36.93
C ASP A 237 -16.88 38.08 -35.54
N TRP A 238 -15.85 37.29 -35.27
CA TRP A 238 -15.70 36.59 -34.03
C TRP A 238 -15.18 37.51 -32.91
N ASP A 239 -15.96 37.59 -31.84
CA ASP A 239 -15.60 38.32 -30.63
C ASP A 239 -15.08 37.35 -29.58
N PRO A 240 -13.77 37.42 -29.19
CA PRO A 240 -13.17 36.50 -28.21
C PRO A 240 -13.71 36.67 -26.78
N ASP A 241 -14.41 37.77 -26.50
CA ASP A 241 -15.02 38.03 -25.19
C ASP A 241 -16.47 37.50 -25.10
N VAL A 242 -16.98 36.86 -26.15
CA VAL A 242 -18.34 36.28 -26.20
C VAL A 242 -18.26 34.75 -26.12
N ASP A 243 -18.97 34.18 -25.15
CA ASP A 243 -19.16 32.72 -25.05
C ASP A 243 -20.20 32.28 -26.10
N TYR A 244 -19.77 31.64 -27.16
CA TYR A 244 -20.65 31.10 -28.18
C TYR A 244 -21.19 29.73 -27.82
N LYS A 245 -22.32 29.36 -28.37
CA LYS A 245 -23.01 28.08 -28.16
C LYS A 245 -22.09 26.89 -28.37
N GLN A 246 -21.31 26.91 -29.46
CA GLN A 246 -20.37 25.84 -29.80
C GLN A 246 -19.24 25.73 -28.79
N ASP A 247 -18.74 26.85 -28.22
CA ASP A 247 -17.70 26.88 -27.21
C ASP A 247 -18.21 26.33 -25.90
N LEU A 248 -19.38 26.70 -25.46
CA LEU A 248 -20.02 26.17 -24.26
C LEU A 248 -20.33 24.67 -24.39
N GLN A 249 -20.77 24.21 -25.56
CA GLN A 249 -20.94 22.77 -25.83
C GLN A 249 -19.64 22.01 -25.72
N ALA A 250 -18.56 22.50 -26.35
CA ALA A 250 -17.25 21.89 -26.28
C ALA A 250 -16.69 21.90 -24.87
N LYS A 251 -16.83 23.01 -24.13
CA LYS A 251 -16.44 23.10 -22.71
C LYS A 251 -17.19 22.09 -21.85
N ARG A 252 -18.52 22.01 -22.00
CA ARG A 252 -19.34 21.02 -21.28
C ARG A 252 -18.87 19.61 -21.56
N GLN A 253 -18.61 19.28 -22.81
CA GLN A 253 -18.15 17.95 -23.19
C GLN A 253 -16.80 17.62 -22.54
N ARG A 254 -15.80 18.54 -22.61
CA ARG A 254 -14.48 18.31 -21.97
C ARG A 254 -14.59 18.10 -20.45
N ILE A 255 -15.42 18.89 -19.76
CA ILE A 255 -15.62 18.74 -18.31
C ILE A 255 -16.27 17.40 -17.99
N LEU A 256 -17.32 17.00 -18.75
CA LEU A 256 -17.99 15.71 -18.51
C LEU A 256 -17.10 14.51 -18.83
N GLU A 257 -16.27 14.59 -19.87
CA GLU A 257 -15.29 13.55 -20.22
C GLU A 257 -14.13 13.45 -19.22
N ALA A 258 -13.87 14.51 -18.46
CA ALA A 258 -12.84 14.53 -17.42
C ALA A 258 -13.30 13.90 -16.09
N ILE A 259 -14.59 13.61 -15.95
CA ILE A 259 -15.14 12.95 -14.76
C ILE A 259 -14.75 11.47 -14.78
N ARG A 260 -14.03 11.03 -13.76
CA ARG A 260 -13.66 9.62 -13.63
C ARG A 260 -14.84 8.74 -13.26
N SER A 261 -14.79 7.50 -13.74
CA SER A 261 -15.76 6.47 -13.42
C SER A 261 -15.09 5.14 -13.01
N MET A 262 -15.85 4.28 -12.35
CA MET A 262 -15.38 2.93 -12.01
C MET A 262 -15.21 2.03 -13.24
N GLU A 263 -15.75 2.41 -14.41
CA GLU A 263 -15.57 1.68 -15.67
C GLU A 263 -14.14 1.80 -16.21
N GLU A 264 -13.40 2.86 -15.85
CA GLU A 264 -12.02 3.12 -16.30
C GLU A 264 -10.99 2.23 -15.63
N VAL A 265 -11.34 1.62 -14.48
CA VAL A 265 -10.49 0.68 -13.75
C VAL A 265 -11.15 -0.67 -13.72
N ASP A 266 -10.77 -1.56 -14.61
CA ASP A 266 -11.36 -2.88 -14.66
C ASP A 266 -10.85 -3.83 -13.55
N ALA A 267 -11.52 -4.98 -13.41
CA ALA A 267 -11.16 -5.96 -12.40
C ALA A 267 -9.77 -6.58 -12.64
N GLU A 268 -9.34 -6.67 -13.90
CA GLU A 268 -8.04 -7.22 -14.26
C GLU A 268 -6.90 -6.25 -13.91
N ASP A 269 -7.12 -4.95 -14.09
CA ASP A 269 -6.17 -3.91 -13.65
C ASP A 269 -5.92 -3.98 -12.14
N ALA A 270 -6.99 -4.14 -11.37
CA ALA A 270 -6.90 -4.30 -9.92
C ALA A 270 -6.14 -5.58 -9.52
N ARG A 271 -6.41 -6.69 -10.18
CA ARG A 271 -5.71 -7.96 -9.94
C ARG A 271 -4.24 -7.88 -10.31
N ARG A 272 -3.90 -7.31 -11.47
CA ARG A 272 -2.50 -7.10 -11.89
C ARG A 272 -1.75 -6.21 -10.90
N TYR A 273 -2.37 -5.11 -10.50
CA TYR A 273 -1.79 -4.21 -9.49
C TYR A 273 -1.50 -4.97 -8.19
N LEU A 274 -2.51 -5.64 -7.62
CA LEU A 274 -2.36 -6.32 -6.33
C LEU A 274 -1.38 -7.49 -6.41
N THR A 275 -1.42 -8.29 -7.49
CA THR A 275 -0.44 -9.38 -7.73
C THR A 275 0.99 -8.86 -7.74
N ARG A 276 1.24 -7.73 -8.40
CA ARG A 276 2.57 -7.09 -8.42
C ARG A 276 3.03 -6.69 -7.01
N GLU A 277 2.15 -6.09 -6.24
CA GLU A 277 2.44 -5.66 -4.87
C GLU A 277 2.76 -6.85 -3.95
N LEU A 278 1.96 -7.92 -4.03
CA LEU A 278 2.15 -9.16 -3.26
C LEU A 278 3.47 -9.87 -3.62
N ASN A 279 3.77 -10.01 -4.91
CA ASN A 279 5.01 -10.60 -5.39
C ASN A 279 6.25 -9.79 -4.95
N ALA A 280 6.15 -8.47 -4.98
CA ALA A 280 7.21 -7.60 -4.49
C ALA A 280 7.46 -7.78 -2.99
N ILE A 281 6.42 -7.85 -2.16
CA ILE A 281 6.55 -8.12 -0.72
C ILE A 281 7.18 -9.50 -0.49
N THR A 282 6.69 -10.53 -1.17
CA THR A 282 7.25 -11.90 -1.07
C THR A 282 8.72 -11.93 -1.43
N THR A 283 9.12 -11.20 -2.47
CA THR A 283 10.52 -11.06 -2.88
C THR A 283 11.35 -10.35 -1.80
N ILE A 284 10.85 -9.24 -1.25
CA ILE A 284 11.54 -8.48 -0.20
C ILE A 284 11.72 -9.35 1.06
N VAL A 285 10.67 -10.04 1.49
CA VAL A 285 10.75 -10.97 2.64
C VAL A 285 11.73 -12.10 2.35
N GLY A 286 11.61 -12.74 1.18
CA GLY A 286 12.46 -13.87 0.79
C GLY A 286 13.94 -13.51 0.66
N ASN A 287 14.27 -12.30 0.24
CA ASN A 287 15.65 -11.82 0.10
C ASN A 287 16.36 -11.57 1.43
N ARG A 288 15.63 -11.53 2.53
CA ARG A 288 16.21 -11.44 3.88
C ARG A 288 16.77 -12.77 4.38
N PHE A 289 16.40 -13.88 3.75
CA PHE A 289 16.79 -15.22 4.14
C PHE A 289 17.67 -15.88 3.09
N TYR A 290 18.64 -16.65 3.55
CA TYR A 290 19.57 -17.40 2.73
C TYR A 290 19.93 -18.73 3.41
N LEU A 291 20.43 -19.69 2.62
CA LEU A 291 21.03 -20.91 3.15
C LEU A 291 22.52 -20.67 3.34
N ASP A 292 23.11 -21.25 4.38
CA ASP A 292 24.57 -21.21 4.59
C ASP A 292 25.34 -21.93 3.48
N ASN A 293 24.65 -22.80 2.72
CA ASN A 293 25.16 -23.44 1.52
C ASN A 293 24.05 -23.62 0.49
N TYR A 294 24.34 -23.41 -0.79
CA TYR A 294 23.43 -23.66 -1.91
C TYR A 294 23.83 -24.83 -2.80
N ILE A 295 25.11 -25.29 -2.68
CA ILE A 295 25.64 -26.44 -3.43
C ILE A 295 26.57 -27.21 -2.48
N ALA A 296 26.15 -28.41 -2.08
CA ALA A 296 26.92 -29.32 -1.29
C ALA A 296 27.49 -30.46 -2.15
N ARG A 297 28.69 -30.92 -1.86
CA ARG A 297 29.32 -32.08 -2.47
C ARG A 297 29.76 -33.05 -1.37
N HIS A 298 29.31 -34.30 -1.47
CA HIS A 298 29.62 -35.32 -0.50
C HIS A 298 30.05 -36.61 -1.19
N SER A 299 30.98 -37.34 -0.61
CA SER A 299 31.32 -38.69 -1.07
C SER A 299 30.15 -39.64 -0.80
N ASP A 300 29.96 -40.61 -1.70
CA ASP A 300 29.00 -41.69 -1.53
C ASP A 300 29.34 -42.61 -0.34
N ALA A 301 30.62 -42.66 0.06
CA ALA A 301 31.07 -43.36 1.26
C ALA A 301 30.73 -42.61 2.59
N ASP A 302 30.38 -41.33 2.53
CA ASP A 302 30.03 -40.51 3.70
C ASP A 302 28.53 -40.51 3.99
N THR A 303 28.08 -41.49 4.75
CA THR A 303 26.69 -41.67 5.19
C THR A 303 26.33 -40.85 6.45
N SER A 304 27.23 -39.99 6.94
CA SER A 304 26.94 -39.14 8.12
C SER A 304 25.79 -38.17 7.84
N ILE A 305 25.09 -37.78 8.90
CA ILE A 305 24.05 -36.75 8.80
C ILE A 305 24.73 -35.39 8.56
N LYS A 306 24.27 -34.70 7.53
CA LYS A 306 24.68 -33.35 7.17
C LYS A 306 23.55 -32.39 7.48
N GLN A 307 23.89 -31.11 7.57
CA GLN A 307 22.92 -30.08 7.92
C GLN A 307 23.08 -28.86 6.98
N VAL A 308 21.99 -28.24 6.62
CA VAL A 308 21.93 -26.91 6.03
C VAL A 308 21.14 -25.97 6.95
N GLN A 309 21.68 -24.78 7.16
CA GLN A 309 21.11 -23.80 8.06
C GLN A 309 20.41 -22.69 7.28
N ILE A 310 19.17 -22.36 7.66
CA ILE A 310 18.48 -21.16 7.20
C ILE A 310 19.02 -19.99 8.02
N ARG A 311 19.48 -18.95 7.32
CA ARG A 311 20.06 -17.73 7.91
C ARG A 311 19.23 -16.52 7.53
N ARG A 312 19.28 -15.47 8.35
CA ARG A 312 18.67 -14.16 8.09
C ARG A 312 19.73 -13.07 8.11
N ILE A 313 19.61 -12.11 7.20
CA ILE A 313 20.45 -10.92 7.17
C ILE A 313 20.07 -10.03 8.36
N GLY A 314 21.09 -9.65 9.15
CA GLY A 314 20.92 -8.71 10.27
C GLY A 314 20.32 -9.31 11.55
N GLY A 315 20.29 -10.65 11.71
CA GLY A 315 19.80 -11.28 12.92
C GLY A 315 19.62 -12.80 12.83
N SER A 316 18.99 -13.40 13.82
CA SER A 316 18.59 -14.80 13.81
C SER A 316 17.41 -15.04 12.87
N ALA A 317 17.33 -16.21 12.26
CA ALA A 317 16.18 -16.65 11.52
C ALA A 317 15.10 -17.11 12.52
N GLU A 318 14.16 -16.20 12.83
CA GLU A 318 12.98 -16.50 13.63
C GLU A 318 11.89 -17.06 12.71
N LEU A 319 11.60 -18.35 12.86
CA LEU A 319 10.67 -19.09 12.02
C LEU A 319 9.52 -19.64 12.86
N SER A 320 8.34 -19.74 12.28
CA SER A 320 7.19 -20.41 12.88
C SER A 320 6.99 -21.82 12.36
N ASP A 321 7.56 -22.14 11.17
CA ASP A 321 7.51 -23.47 10.59
C ASP A 321 8.62 -23.67 9.55
N VAL A 322 8.99 -24.94 9.29
CA VAL A 322 9.92 -25.38 8.24
C VAL A 322 9.46 -26.72 7.70
N GLU A 323 9.42 -26.85 6.40
CA GLU A 323 9.16 -28.07 5.66
C GLU A 323 10.27 -28.30 4.64
N ALA A 324 10.55 -29.53 4.29
CA ALA A 324 11.50 -29.84 3.24
C ALA A 324 11.13 -31.12 2.50
N ILE A 325 11.51 -31.20 1.23
CA ILE A 325 11.46 -32.41 0.41
C ILE A 325 12.76 -32.57 -0.35
N THR A 326 13.02 -33.78 -0.82
CA THR A 326 14.08 -34.04 -1.80
C THR A 326 13.47 -34.45 -3.12
N THR A 327 14.01 -33.93 -4.23
CA THR A 327 13.53 -34.25 -5.58
C THR A 327 13.89 -35.67 -6.01
N ARG A 328 14.98 -36.21 -5.43
CA ARG A 328 15.46 -37.59 -5.69
C ARG A 328 15.87 -38.24 -4.36
N PRO A 329 14.92 -38.78 -3.58
CA PRO A 329 15.19 -39.34 -2.24
C PRO A 329 16.07 -40.59 -2.29
N GLN A 330 16.17 -41.29 -3.44
CA GLN A 330 17.10 -42.40 -3.62
C GLN A 330 18.59 -41.96 -3.65
N ASP A 331 18.86 -40.69 -4.00
CA ASP A 331 20.23 -40.14 -3.99
C ASP A 331 20.52 -39.40 -2.68
N VAL A 332 19.57 -38.56 -2.22
CA VAL A 332 19.70 -37.76 -0.99
C VAL A 332 18.39 -37.85 -0.22
N ALA A 333 18.46 -38.40 0.99
CA ALA A 333 17.30 -38.55 1.86
C ALA A 333 17.29 -37.50 2.98
N LEU A 334 16.11 -37.03 3.33
CA LEU A 334 15.92 -36.17 4.51
C LEU A 334 16.04 -37.01 5.78
N HIS A 335 16.67 -36.43 6.79
CA HIS A 335 16.72 -36.97 8.14
C HIS A 335 15.72 -36.29 9.06
N SER A 336 15.78 -34.96 9.13
CA SER A 336 14.90 -34.15 9.96
C SER A 336 14.91 -32.68 9.50
N TYR A 337 13.93 -31.89 9.97
CA TYR A 337 13.96 -30.44 9.90
C TYR A 337 13.35 -29.84 11.16
N ASN A 338 13.84 -28.66 11.54
CA ASN A 338 13.45 -28.02 12.79
C ASN A 338 13.43 -26.49 12.63
N TRP A 339 12.24 -25.90 12.84
CA TRP A 339 12.05 -24.45 12.73
C TRP A 339 12.72 -23.67 13.89
N GLN A 340 12.80 -24.24 15.11
CA GLN A 340 13.40 -23.58 16.27
C GLN A 340 14.90 -23.39 16.09
N THR A 341 15.56 -24.35 15.46
CA THR A 341 17.00 -24.29 15.13
C THR A 341 17.23 -23.82 13.70
N ALA A 342 16.15 -23.61 12.91
CA ALA A 342 16.18 -23.15 11.53
C ALA A 342 17.10 -24.00 10.63
N ASN A 343 17.05 -25.35 10.77
CA ASN A 343 17.90 -26.28 10.03
C ASN A 343 17.13 -27.41 9.37
N VAL A 344 17.74 -27.97 8.34
CA VAL A 344 17.32 -29.20 7.66
C VAL A 344 18.50 -30.17 7.66
N GLU A 345 18.27 -31.40 8.09
CA GLU A 345 19.23 -32.48 8.12
C GLU A 345 18.96 -33.52 7.05
N TYR A 346 20.02 -34.00 6.42
CA TYR A 346 19.96 -34.95 5.32
C TYR A 346 21.17 -35.86 5.29
N PHE A 347 21.12 -36.94 4.51
CA PHE A 347 22.24 -37.83 4.29
C PHE A 347 22.28 -38.32 2.83
N VAL A 348 23.47 -38.72 2.39
CA VAL A 348 23.67 -39.33 1.07
C VAL A 348 23.20 -40.79 1.12
N ALA A 349 22.36 -41.17 0.16
CA ALA A 349 21.77 -42.49 0.01
C ALA A 349 22.18 -43.19 -1.31
N GLY A 350 22.51 -42.37 -2.32
CA GLY A 350 22.87 -42.84 -3.67
C GLY A 350 24.38 -43.01 -3.86
N LEU A 351 24.77 -43.38 -5.10
CA LEU A 351 26.15 -43.57 -5.52
C LEU A 351 26.74 -42.34 -6.19
N ALA A 352 28.04 -42.29 -6.34
CA ALA A 352 28.77 -41.22 -7.03
C ALA A 352 28.18 -40.96 -8.45
N GLY A 353 28.07 -39.68 -8.79
CA GLY A 353 27.38 -39.22 -10.01
C GLY A 353 25.89 -38.97 -9.80
N GLY A 354 25.28 -39.34 -8.67
CA GLY A 354 23.92 -38.96 -8.29
C GLY A 354 23.84 -37.50 -7.83
N GLU A 355 22.66 -36.93 -7.90
CA GLU A 355 22.36 -35.59 -7.37
C GLU A 355 20.89 -35.44 -7.00
N SER A 356 20.59 -34.57 -6.06
CA SER A 356 19.23 -34.19 -5.69
C SER A 356 19.16 -32.71 -5.28
N GLU A 357 17.99 -32.14 -5.41
CA GLU A 357 17.68 -30.84 -4.78
C GLU A 357 16.90 -31.09 -3.49
N ILE A 358 17.25 -30.38 -2.44
CA ILE A 358 16.46 -30.26 -1.22
C ILE A 358 15.72 -28.93 -1.32
N VAL A 359 14.41 -29.01 -1.54
CA VAL A 359 13.52 -27.83 -1.58
C VAL A 359 13.03 -27.60 -0.16
N ILE A 360 13.33 -26.41 0.38
CA ILE A 360 13.03 -26.01 1.75
C ILE A 360 12.02 -24.88 1.69
N SER A 361 10.84 -25.09 2.29
CA SER A 361 9.81 -24.07 2.49
C SER A 361 9.72 -23.72 3.97
N PHE A 362 9.70 -22.45 4.32
CA PHE A 362 9.63 -22.03 5.71
C PHE A 362 8.81 -20.76 5.89
N ALA A 363 8.16 -20.63 7.04
CA ALA A 363 7.37 -19.48 7.45
C ALA A 363 8.18 -18.61 8.42
N PRO A 364 8.60 -17.38 8.03
CA PRO A 364 9.13 -16.41 8.99
C PRO A 364 8.06 -16.01 10.01
N GLU A 365 8.46 -15.72 11.24
CA GLU A 365 7.55 -15.18 12.25
C GLU A 365 6.91 -13.84 11.81
N LYS A 366 5.72 -13.57 12.32
CA LYS A 366 4.99 -12.29 12.12
C LYS A 366 4.55 -12.02 10.68
N THR A 367 4.48 -13.06 9.86
CA THR A 367 3.90 -12.99 8.52
C THR A 367 3.20 -14.32 8.18
N TYR A 368 2.20 -14.27 7.32
CA TYR A 368 1.57 -15.49 6.78
C TYR A 368 2.34 -16.04 5.55
N ARG A 369 3.40 -15.33 5.10
CA ARG A 369 4.13 -15.65 3.88
C ARG A 369 5.14 -16.74 4.10
N TRP A 370 5.24 -17.64 3.14
CA TRP A 370 6.23 -18.72 3.09
C TRP A 370 7.37 -18.33 2.15
N VAL A 371 8.59 -18.67 2.53
CA VAL A 371 9.82 -18.46 1.75
C VAL A 371 10.36 -19.78 1.30
N ARG A 372 10.75 -19.88 0.02
CA ARG A 372 11.34 -21.09 -0.55
C ARG A 372 12.81 -20.88 -0.90
N LYS A 373 13.65 -21.86 -0.56
CA LYS A 373 15.07 -21.94 -0.90
C LYS A 373 15.40 -23.36 -1.32
N THR A 374 16.43 -23.53 -2.17
CA THR A 374 16.84 -24.86 -2.66
C THR A 374 18.33 -25.05 -2.44
N LEU A 375 18.70 -26.21 -1.89
CA LEU A 375 20.07 -26.71 -1.80
C LEU A 375 20.25 -27.83 -2.82
N ARG A 376 21.21 -27.69 -3.72
CA ARG A 376 21.65 -28.78 -4.62
C ARG A 376 22.73 -29.61 -3.94
N VAL A 377 22.52 -30.91 -3.89
CA VAL A 377 23.48 -31.89 -3.34
C VAL A 377 23.98 -32.77 -4.46
N VAL A 378 25.29 -32.84 -4.65
CA VAL A 378 25.98 -33.64 -5.67
C VAL A 378 26.80 -34.72 -4.97
N ILE A 379 26.67 -35.98 -5.42
CA ILE A 379 27.39 -37.12 -4.87
C ILE A 379 28.66 -37.36 -5.72
N ILE A 380 29.77 -37.38 -5.09
CA ILE A 380 31.10 -37.63 -5.67
C ILE A 380 31.71 -38.92 -5.11
N ASP A 381 32.78 -39.39 -5.74
CA ASP A 381 33.57 -40.55 -5.24
C ASP A 381 34.21 -40.26 -3.86
#